data_f4a73aca812f8936d868cc80aa16af9d
#
_entry.id   f4a73aca812f8936d868cc80aa16af9d
#
_cell.length_a   1.000
_cell.length_b   1.000
_cell.length_c   1.000
_cell.angle_alpha   90.00
_cell.angle_beta   90.00
_cell.angle_gamma   90.00
#
_symmetry.space_group_name_H-M   'P 1'
#
loop_
_entity.id
_entity.type
_entity.pdbx_description
1 polymer ?
#
loop_
_entity_poly.entity_id
_entity_poly.type
_entity_poly.pdbx_seq_one_letter_code
_entity_poly.pdbx_strand_id
1 'polypeptide(L)'
;MFDTSEWDGEGLHPTLIEVDRPVLVDGLQAFFGAGGALMTGVPLGIRTAGFRVDPWMPARQRLWLRVRDGSWLGGLELEGRSSNGYSRIPMQLWLPPTAFVLPSQHWH
;
A
#
# COMPACT_ATOMS: atom_id res chain seq x y z
N MET A 1 1.57 -7.48 10.63
CA MET A 1 0.17 -7.74 11.00
C MET A 1 -0.43 -6.49 11.62
N PHE A 2 -1.65 -6.13 11.22
CA PHE A 2 -2.33 -4.96 11.78
C PHE A 2 -2.84 -5.27 13.19
N ASP A 3 -2.57 -4.36 14.12
CA ASP A 3 -3.11 -4.44 15.47
C ASP A 3 -4.36 -3.57 15.56
N THR A 4 -5.52 -4.20 15.68
CA THR A 4 -6.82 -3.52 15.75
C THR A 4 -7.47 -3.63 17.14
N SER A 5 -6.72 -4.10 18.13
CA SER A 5 -7.27 -4.42 19.46
C SER A 5 -7.88 -3.22 20.19
N GLU A 6 -7.42 -2.01 19.89
CA GLU A 6 -7.93 -0.79 20.53
C GLU A 6 -8.94 -0.03 19.66
N TRP A 7 -9.41 -0.63 18.57
CA TRP A 7 -10.37 -0.01 17.69
C TRP A 7 -11.76 -0.60 17.91
N ASP A 8 -12.74 0.23 18.21
CA ASP A 8 -14.13 -0.17 18.29
C ASP A 8 -14.76 -0.04 16.90
N GLY A 9 -14.76 -1.14 16.14
CA GLY A 9 -15.33 -1.17 14.80
C GLY A 9 -16.75 -1.66 14.75
N GLU A 10 -17.32 -2.05 15.89
CA GLU A 10 -18.68 -2.59 15.96
C GLU A 10 -19.71 -1.48 16.16
N GLY A 11 -20.96 -1.81 15.96
CA GLY A 11 -22.08 -0.92 16.13
C GLY A 11 -22.96 -0.85 14.92
N LEU A 12 -23.83 0.17 14.88
CA LEU A 12 -24.83 0.33 13.83
C LEU A 12 -24.19 0.58 12.47
N HIS A 13 -23.04 1.26 12.47
CA HIS A 13 -22.28 1.55 11.26
C HIS A 13 -20.86 1.03 11.44
N PRO A 14 -20.56 -0.19 10.96
CA PRO A 14 -19.21 -0.73 11.07
C PRO A 14 -18.18 0.19 10.42
N THR A 15 -17.05 0.40 11.12
CA THR A 15 -15.97 1.26 10.64
C THR A 15 -14.68 0.48 10.36
N LEU A 16 -14.64 -0.80 10.74
CA LEU A 16 -13.52 -1.69 10.46
C LEU A 16 -14.07 -3.00 9.92
N ILE A 17 -13.61 -3.41 8.75
CA ILE A 17 -14.03 -4.66 8.09
C ILE A 17 -12.80 -5.45 7.74
N GLU A 18 -12.74 -6.70 8.19
CA GLU A 18 -11.67 -7.61 7.82
C GLU A 18 -11.90 -8.18 6.42
N VAL A 19 -10.84 -8.21 5.64
CA VAL A 19 -10.79 -8.86 4.34
C VAL A 19 -9.45 -9.58 4.21
N ASP A 20 -9.33 -10.45 3.22
CA ASP A 20 -8.07 -11.13 2.93
C ASP A 20 -8.02 -11.42 1.45
N ARG A 21 -7.36 -10.55 0.70
CA ARG A 21 -7.32 -10.67 -0.76
C ARG A 21 -6.06 -10.07 -1.35
N PRO A 22 -5.56 -10.63 -2.46
CA PRO A 22 -4.45 -10.01 -3.19
C PRO A 22 -4.92 -8.73 -3.87
N VAL A 23 -4.03 -7.73 -3.90
CA VAL A 23 -4.26 -6.47 -4.60
C VAL A 23 -2.97 -6.03 -5.29
N LEU A 24 -3.09 -5.09 -6.22
CA LEU A 24 -1.96 -4.40 -6.83
C LEU A 24 -1.99 -2.94 -6.40
N VAL A 25 -0.91 -2.48 -5.80
CA VAL A 25 -0.75 -1.11 -5.34
C VAL A 25 -0.13 -0.29 -6.46
N ASP A 26 -0.72 0.87 -6.74
CA ASP A 26 -0.08 1.90 -7.56
C ASP A 26 1.06 2.51 -6.74
N GLY A 27 2.26 2.00 -6.93
CA GLY A 27 3.41 2.38 -6.11
C GLY A 27 3.80 3.84 -6.28
N LEU A 28 3.65 4.38 -7.47
CA LEU A 28 3.99 5.78 -7.72
C LEU A 28 3.05 6.71 -6.94
N GLN A 29 1.75 6.42 -6.97
CA GLN A 29 0.77 7.20 -6.22
C GLN A 29 0.93 7.00 -4.71
N ALA A 30 1.14 5.76 -4.27
CA ALA A 30 1.22 5.42 -2.85
C ALA A 30 2.42 6.06 -2.15
N PHE A 31 3.58 6.11 -2.82
CA PHE A 31 4.83 6.56 -2.19
C PHE A 31 5.26 7.97 -2.60
N PHE A 32 4.81 8.47 -3.73
CA PHE A 32 5.23 9.79 -4.22
C PHE A 32 4.07 10.77 -4.43
N GLY A 33 2.83 10.29 -4.39
CA GLY A 33 1.67 11.13 -4.65
C GLY A 33 1.71 11.73 -6.05
N ALA A 34 1.17 12.95 -6.19
CA ALA A 34 1.11 13.62 -7.47
C ALA A 34 2.45 14.21 -7.92
N GLY A 35 3.44 14.32 -7.01
CA GLY A 35 4.74 14.93 -7.33
C GLY A 35 5.69 14.02 -8.10
N GLY A 36 5.44 12.70 -8.09
CA GLY A 36 6.31 11.75 -8.75
C GLY A 36 7.70 11.66 -8.11
N ALA A 37 8.56 10.86 -8.73
CA ALA A 37 9.92 10.63 -8.26
C ALA A 37 10.93 11.12 -9.30
N LEU A 38 11.95 11.84 -8.83
CA LEU A 38 13.06 12.29 -9.65
C LEU A 38 14.31 11.50 -9.25
N MET A 39 14.91 10.82 -10.22
CA MET A 39 16.13 10.04 -9.98
C MET A 39 17.40 10.76 -10.41
N THR A 40 17.26 11.94 -11.00
CA THR A 40 18.40 12.75 -11.46
C THR A 40 19.27 13.19 -10.27
N GLY A 41 20.57 12.95 -10.36
CA GLY A 41 21.51 13.34 -9.31
C GLY A 41 21.63 12.37 -8.15
N VAL A 42 20.88 11.27 -8.16
CA VAL A 42 20.97 10.26 -7.09
C VAL A 42 22.22 9.38 -7.33
N PRO A 43 23.11 9.22 -6.32
CA PRO A 43 24.28 8.35 -6.45
C PRO A 43 23.89 6.91 -6.79
N LEU A 44 24.74 6.24 -7.59
CA LEU A 44 24.48 4.87 -8.02
C LEU A 44 24.27 3.91 -6.85
N GLY A 45 25.03 4.04 -5.77
CA GLY A 45 24.87 3.19 -4.59
C GLY A 45 23.50 3.29 -3.96
N ILE A 46 22.91 4.48 -3.91
CA ILE A 46 21.55 4.67 -3.43
C ILE A 46 20.54 4.13 -4.45
N ARG A 47 20.78 4.34 -5.73
CA ARG A 47 19.89 3.84 -6.78
C ARG A 47 19.78 2.31 -6.80
N THR A 48 20.85 1.61 -6.46
CA THR A 48 20.88 0.13 -6.43
C THR A 48 20.43 -0.45 -5.11
N ALA A 49 20.75 0.20 -4.00
CA ALA A 49 20.45 -0.29 -2.64
C ALA A 49 19.17 0.29 -2.04
N GLY A 50 18.61 1.35 -2.65
CA GLY A 50 17.40 1.99 -2.15
C GLY A 50 16.12 1.18 -2.42
N PHE A 51 15.06 1.57 -1.74
CA PHE A 51 13.75 0.96 -1.89
C PHE A 51 13.24 1.11 -3.33
N ARG A 52 12.86 0.00 -3.92
CA ARG A 52 12.33 -0.04 -5.29
C ARG A 52 10.83 0.23 -5.28
N VAL A 53 10.41 1.25 -6.02
CA VAL A 53 9.00 1.55 -6.24
C VAL A 53 8.65 1.25 -7.69
N ASP A 54 7.73 0.31 -7.88
CA ASP A 54 7.22 -0.05 -9.20
C ASP A 54 5.84 0.58 -9.43
N PRO A 55 5.40 0.74 -10.68
CA PRO A 55 4.04 1.22 -10.97
C PRO A 55 2.96 0.34 -10.35
N TRP A 56 3.15 -0.98 -10.37
CA TRP A 56 2.21 -1.93 -9.76
C TRP A 56 2.97 -2.87 -8.84
N MET A 57 2.60 -2.86 -7.56
CA MET A 57 3.28 -3.65 -6.53
C MET A 57 2.30 -4.64 -5.90
N PRO A 58 2.59 -5.96 -5.96
CA PRO A 58 1.75 -6.94 -5.30
C PRO A 58 1.68 -6.69 -3.79
N ALA A 59 0.48 -6.78 -3.23
CA ALA A 59 0.23 -6.60 -1.82
C ALA A 59 -0.96 -7.46 -1.41
N ARG A 60 -1.23 -7.49 -0.11
CA ARG A 60 -2.39 -8.20 0.43
C ARG A 60 -3.21 -7.24 1.25
N GLN A 61 -4.48 -7.10 0.90
CA GLN A 61 -5.40 -6.29 1.69
C GLN A 61 -5.94 -7.11 2.85
N ARG A 62 -5.83 -6.54 4.05
CA ARG A 62 -6.29 -7.17 5.28
C ARG A 62 -7.52 -6.51 5.87
N LEU A 63 -7.69 -5.21 5.62
CA LEU A 63 -8.71 -4.42 6.32
C LEU A 63 -9.29 -3.34 5.41
N TRP A 64 -10.53 -2.94 5.74
CA TRP A 64 -11.11 -1.67 5.36
C TRP A 64 -11.33 -0.86 6.63
N LEU A 65 -10.89 0.39 6.64
CA LEU A 65 -11.12 1.33 7.74
C LEU A 65 -11.91 2.52 7.22
N ARG A 66 -13.03 2.83 7.88
CA ARG A 66 -13.86 3.95 7.49
C ARG A 66 -13.34 5.25 8.07
N VAL A 67 -13.22 6.26 7.24
CA VAL A 67 -12.79 7.60 7.62
C VAL A 67 -14.03 8.41 8.04
N ARG A 68 -13.82 9.44 8.84
CA ARG A 68 -14.86 10.31 9.38
C ARG A 68 -15.77 10.89 8.31
N ASP A 69 -15.26 11.16 7.11
CA ASP A 69 -16.03 11.72 5.99
C ASP A 69 -16.86 10.67 5.23
N GLY A 70 -16.80 9.40 5.67
CA GLY A 70 -17.51 8.30 5.05
C GLY A 70 -16.70 7.53 4.01
N SER A 71 -15.53 8.01 3.63
CA SER A 71 -14.65 7.27 2.72
C SER A 71 -13.97 6.09 3.42
N TRP A 72 -13.28 5.25 2.64
CA TRP A 72 -12.62 4.06 3.14
C TRP A 72 -11.14 4.07 2.83
N LEU A 73 -10.34 3.56 3.76
CA LEU A 73 -8.93 3.26 3.55
C LEU A 73 -8.74 1.75 3.56
N GLY A 74 -7.95 1.23 2.63
CA GLY A 74 -7.51 -0.16 2.67
C GLY A 74 -6.27 -0.30 3.53
N GLY A 75 -6.28 -1.27 4.46
CA GLY A 75 -5.11 -1.67 5.20
C GLY A 75 -4.39 -2.78 4.43
N LEU A 76 -3.19 -2.50 3.96
CA LEU A 76 -2.45 -3.39 3.08
C LEU A 76 -1.12 -3.82 3.69
N GLU A 77 -0.73 -5.05 3.43
CA GLU A 77 0.59 -5.57 3.73
C GLU A 77 1.38 -5.73 2.44
N LEU A 78 2.60 -5.22 2.43
CA LEU A 78 3.47 -5.24 1.26
C LEU A 78 4.89 -5.53 1.72
N GLU A 79 5.62 -6.34 0.94
CA GLU A 79 7.05 -6.53 1.15
C GLU A 79 7.81 -5.56 0.27
N GLY A 80 8.45 -4.57 0.91
CA GLY A 80 9.34 -3.65 0.22
C GLY A 80 10.67 -4.33 -0.07
N ARG A 81 11.25 -4.03 -1.24
CA ARG A 81 12.56 -4.58 -1.66
C ARG A 81 13.47 -3.48 -2.16
N SER A 82 14.77 -3.68 -1.97
CA SER A 82 15.75 -2.81 -2.59
C SER A 82 15.83 -3.09 -4.10
N SER A 83 16.32 -2.10 -4.86
CA SER A 83 16.44 -2.23 -6.32
C SER A 83 17.33 -3.39 -6.75
N ASN A 84 18.37 -3.69 -5.96
CA ASN A 84 19.25 -4.84 -6.23
C ASN A 84 18.67 -6.18 -5.75
N GLY A 85 17.53 -6.17 -5.04
CA GLY A 85 16.87 -7.38 -4.55
C GLY A 85 17.45 -8.00 -3.30
N TYR A 86 18.49 -7.43 -2.71
CA TYR A 86 19.16 -8.02 -1.55
C TYR A 86 18.50 -7.69 -0.21
N SER A 87 17.73 -6.62 -0.13
CA SER A 87 17.10 -6.18 1.13
C SER A 87 15.59 -6.22 1.02
N ARG A 88 14.92 -6.55 2.14
CA ARG A 88 13.47 -6.62 2.25
C ARG A 88 13.01 -5.97 3.53
N ILE A 89 11.84 -5.35 3.48
CA ILE A 89 11.22 -4.76 4.66
C ILE A 89 9.71 -4.98 4.61
N PRO A 90 9.08 -5.53 5.67
CA PRO A 90 7.63 -5.60 5.72
C PRO A 90 7.04 -4.21 5.92
N MET A 91 5.98 -3.89 5.18
CA MET A 91 5.33 -2.59 5.24
C MET A 91 3.84 -2.76 5.43
N GLN A 92 3.25 -1.90 6.27
CA GLN A 92 1.81 -1.77 6.43
C GLN A 92 1.39 -0.41 5.92
N LEU A 93 0.44 -0.38 4.99
CA LEU A 93 0.01 0.84 4.33
C LEU A 93 -1.48 1.03 4.52
N TRP A 94 -1.89 2.29 4.72
CA TRP A 94 -3.29 2.68 4.73
C TRP A 94 -3.51 3.59 3.52
N LEU A 95 -4.20 3.07 2.51
CA LEU A 95 -4.32 3.74 1.22
C LEU A 95 -5.78 3.92 0.81
N PRO A 96 -6.10 5.02 0.12
CA PRO A 96 -7.43 5.19 -0.47
C PRO A 96 -7.65 4.15 -1.59
N PRO A 97 -8.92 3.83 -1.90
CA PRO A 97 -9.22 2.82 -2.94
C PRO A 97 -8.69 3.18 -4.33
N THR A 98 -8.38 4.45 -4.56
CA THR A 98 -7.80 4.91 -5.82
C THR A 98 -6.34 4.52 -5.99
N ALA A 99 -5.66 4.14 -4.91
CA ALA A 99 -4.23 3.81 -4.94
C ALA A 99 -3.95 2.32 -5.10
N PHE A 100 -4.96 1.48 -5.19
CA PHE A 100 -4.78 0.04 -5.43
C PHE A 100 -6.00 -0.53 -6.16
N VAL A 101 -5.79 -1.68 -6.83
CA VAL A 101 -6.83 -2.37 -7.58
C VAL A 101 -6.76 -3.87 -7.31
N LEU A 102 -7.86 -4.56 -7.56
CA LEU A 102 -7.83 -6.02 -7.61
C LEU A 102 -7.06 -6.47 -8.87
N PRO A 103 -6.31 -7.60 -8.82
CA PRO A 103 -5.59 -8.08 -10.00
C PRO A 103 -6.50 -8.27 -11.22
N SER A 104 -7.75 -8.69 -11.01
CA SER A 104 -8.73 -8.86 -12.08
C SER A 104 -9.12 -7.55 -12.76
N GLN A 105 -8.98 -6.42 -12.07
CA GLN A 105 -9.29 -5.09 -12.61
C GLN A 105 -8.13 -4.48 -13.40
N HIS A 106 -6.95 -5.04 -13.25
CA HIS A 106 -5.75 -4.56 -13.92
C HIS A 106 -5.66 -5.05 -15.38
N TRP A 107 -6.29 -6.17 -15.69
CA TRP A 107 -6.25 -6.78 -17.02
C TRP A 107 -7.43 -6.29 -17.86
N HIS A 108 -7.16 -5.36 -18.76
CA HIS A 108 -8.15 -4.84 -19.70
C HIS A 108 -7.59 -4.73 -21.11
#